data_fdfb1a1c212fcfb75bfb26ebd3495fc0
#
_entry.id   fdfb1a1c212fcfb75bfb26ebd3495fc0
#
_cell.length_a   1.000
_cell.length_b   1.000
_cell.length_c   1.000
_cell.angle_alpha   90.00
_cell.angle_beta   90.00
_cell.angle_gamma   90.00
#
_symmetry.space_group_name_H-M   'P 1'
#
loop_
_entity.id
_entity.type
_entity.pdbx_description
1 polymer ?
#
loop_
_entity_poly.entity_id
_entity_poly.type
_entity_poly.pdbx_seq_one_letter_code
_entity_poly.pdbx_strand_id
1 'polypeptide(L)'
;MSNLIDLTAVNKCYFLARETVGLAAWCKQLVKPSYEPYQALADVNFTVPKGAAVGFIGPNGAGKSSLIKILCGIQKPTSGTVRVLGHNPSLREKGFLHRIGAVFGHKTSLWWDLPVKTSLDTYKEIYKIKDVDYRKRLSELTDSLNLSKVIHKPVRNLSLGERVKCELTLNLLHSPELIFLDEPTVGLDVTSKYEIRKYLNYKRKESNLSVFLTSHDLGDIESCCDDAIIIDKGRIRFDGSMRDLSIIFKANIKLNVSLQDLTLGEARLLRFKEAMKVFGNISLINDGPTNLTYLVPKVLVGEIFDMFNDGTYDLEVLPMDFENNVVNLFKSWSSE
;
A
#
# COMPACT_ATOMS: atom_id res chain seq x y z
N MET A 1 26.76 3.55 -3.53
CA MET A 1 26.02 2.26 -3.49
C MET A 1 25.05 2.24 -4.65
N SER A 2 24.91 1.15 -5.41
CA SER A 2 23.96 1.10 -6.53
C SER A 2 22.54 0.97 -5.98
N ASN A 3 21.63 1.84 -6.44
CA ASN A 3 20.22 1.78 -6.08
C ASN A 3 19.59 0.46 -6.57
N LEU A 4 18.65 -0.09 -5.80
CA LEU A 4 17.83 -1.22 -6.19
C LEU A 4 16.78 -0.81 -7.22
N ILE A 5 16.11 0.31 -6.94
CA ILE A 5 15.11 0.95 -7.81
C ILE A 5 15.53 2.40 -7.99
N ASP A 6 15.39 2.92 -9.21
CA ASP A 6 15.68 4.30 -9.57
C ASP A 6 14.68 4.77 -10.61
N LEU A 7 13.89 5.79 -10.27
CA LEU A 7 12.89 6.40 -11.13
C LEU A 7 13.20 7.88 -11.32
N THR A 8 13.18 8.33 -12.58
CA THR A 8 13.39 9.73 -12.93
C THR A 8 12.32 10.19 -13.91
N ALA A 9 11.54 11.19 -13.49
CA ALA A 9 10.48 11.86 -14.27
C ALA A 9 9.48 10.88 -14.91
N VAL A 10 9.09 9.82 -14.17
CA VAL A 10 8.25 8.75 -14.70
C VAL A 10 6.81 9.21 -14.80
N ASN A 11 6.26 9.09 -16.00
CA ASN A 11 4.87 9.39 -16.31
C ASN A 11 4.15 8.16 -16.86
N LYS A 12 2.87 8.01 -16.53
CA LYS A 12 1.99 7.00 -17.14
C LYS A 12 0.64 7.60 -17.43
N CYS A 13 0.31 7.64 -18.72
CA CYS A 13 -1.00 8.05 -19.21
C CYS A 13 -1.70 6.85 -19.87
N TYR A 14 -2.97 6.67 -19.59
CA TYR A 14 -3.86 5.74 -20.26
C TYR A 14 -4.84 6.52 -21.12
N PHE A 15 -5.28 5.93 -22.23
CA PHE A 15 -6.33 6.46 -23.06
C PHE A 15 -7.58 5.63 -22.82
N LEU A 16 -8.53 6.18 -22.09
CA LEU A 16 -9.80 5.52 -21.77
C LEU A 16 -10.83 5.86 -22.83
N ALA A 17 -11.57 4.85 -23.30
CA ALA A 17 -12.68 5.11 -24.21
C ALA A 17 -13.73 5.96 -23.48
N ARG A 18 -14.20 7.02 -24.15
CA ARG A 18 -15.23 7.90 -23.58
C ARG A 18 -16.52 7.13 -23.41
N GLU A 19 -17.11 7.18 -22.22
CA GLU A 19 -18.42 6.59 -21.99
C GLU A 19 -19.47 7.29 -22.86
N THR A 20 -20.23 6.51 -23.61
CA THR A 20 -21.29 7.03 -24.48
C THR A 20 -22.63 6.46 -24.04
N VAL A 21 -23.60 7.33 -23.81
CA VAL A 21 -24.97 6.96 -23.47
C VAL A 21 -25.84 7.06 -24.73
N GLY A 22 -26.50 5.96 -25.12
CA GLY A 22 -27.41 5.88 -26.23
C GLY A 22 -26.85 5.20 -27.50
N LEU A 23 -27.74 4.50 -28.23
CA LEU A 23 -27.40 3.69 -29.42
C LEU A 23 -26.68 4.49 -30.52
N ALA A 24 -27.10 5.71 -30.79
CA ALA A 24 -26.49 6.56 -31.83
C ALA A 24 -25.04 6.96 -31.45
N ALA A 25 -24.79 7.24 -30.18
CA ALA A 25 -23.47 7.56 -29.67
C ALA A 25 -22.55 6.32 -29.67
N TRP A 26 -23.10 5.14 -29.36
CA TRP A 26 -22.40 3.86 -29.46
C TRP A 26 -21.98 3.52 -30.89
N CYS A 27 -22.87 3.67 -31.87
CA CYS A 27 -22.53 3.49 -33.29
C CYS A 27 -21.46 4.48 -33.78
N LYS A 28 -21.51 5.74 -33.33
CA LYS A 28 -20.48 6.74 -33.63
C LYS A 28 -19.12 6.37 -33.05
N GLN A 29 -19.09 5.76 -31.86
CA GLN A 29 -17.87 5.32 -31.21
C GLN A 29 -17.22 4.12 -31.90
N LEU A 30 -18.00 3.23 -32.52
CA LEU A 30 -17.48 2.12 -33.33
C LEU A 30 -16.78 2.63 -34.61
N VAL A 31 -17.26 3.70 -35.19
CA VAL A 31 -16.69 4.26 -36.43
C VAL A 31 -15.55 5.25 -36.15
N LYS A 32 -15.66 6.03 -35.07
CA LYS A 32 -14.68 7.05 -34.70
C LYS A 32 -14.51 7.05 -33.16
N PRO A 33 -13.68 6.13 -32.62
CA PRO A 33 -13.49 6.06 -31.18
C PRO A 33 -12.85 7.33 -30.63
N SER A 34 -13.44 7.90 -29.59
CA SER A 34 -12.89 9.02 -28.83
C SER A 34 -12.33 8.53 -27.52
N TYR A 35 -11.11 8.99 -27.19
CA TYR A 35 -10.41 8.61 -25.99
C TYR A 35 -10.14 9.84 -25.11
N GLU A 36 -10.24 9.67 -23.81
CA GLU A 36 -9.83 10.67 -22.84
C GLU A 36 -8.51 10.22 -22.16
N PRO A 37 -7.52 11.12 -22.06
CA PRO A 37 -6.29 10.79 -21.36
C PRO A 37 -6.54 10.74 -19.85
N TYR A 38 -6.10 9.65 -19.20
CA TYR A 38 -6.09 9.49 -17.76
C TYR A 38 -4.64 9.39 -17.28
N GLN A 39 -4.18 10.40 -16.53
CA GLN A 39 -2.84 10.47 -15.98
C GLN A 39 -2.77 9.64 -14.69
N ALA A 40 -2.20 8.44 -14.76
CA ALA A 40 -2.09 7.56 -13.60
C ALA A 40 -0.82 7.81 -12.78
N LEU A 41 0.28 8.27 -13.42
CA LEU A 41 1.52 8.69 -12.77
C LEU A 41 1.99 9.99 -13.41
N ALA A 42 2.38 10.96 -12.60
CA ALA A 42 2.80 12.29 -13.02
C ALA A 42 4.12 12.69 -12.34
N ASP A 43 5.19 12.70 -13.11
CA ASP A 43 6.53 13.11 -12.67
C ASP A 43 7.00 12.38 -11.40
N VAL A 44 6.92 11.04 -11.42
CA VAL A 44 7.32 10.20 -10.27
C VAL A 44 8.83 10.06 -10.23
N ASN A 45 9.42 10.46 -9.11
CA ASN A 45 10.85 10.43 -8.84
C ASN A 45 11.09 9.84 -7.45
N PHE A 46 11.86 8.77 -7.33
CA PHE A 46 12.37 8.23 -6.05
C PHE A 46 13.46 7.18 -6.30
N THR A 47 14.20 6.86 -5.23
CA THR A 47 15.22 5.79 -5.24
C THR A 47 15.01 4.86 -4.06
N VAL A 48 15.29 3.57 -4.25
CA VAL A 48 15.26 2.55 -3.19
C VAL A 48 16.62 1.88 -3.10
N PRO A 49 17.26 1.83 -1.92
CA PRO A 49 18.51 1.12 -1.72
C PRO A 49 18.31 -0.41 -1.69
N LYS A 50 19.39 -1.17 -1.91
CA LYS A 50 19.37 -2.64 -1.77
C LYS A 50 19.11 -3.05 -0.30
N GLY A 51 18.35 -4.12 -0.12
CA GLY A 51 17.99 -4.65 1.19
C GLY A 51 16.89 -3.88 1.91
N ALA A 52 16.41 -2.76 1.34
CA ALA A 52 15.31 -2.01 1.93
C ALA A 52 13.98 -2.74 1.81
N ALA A 53 13.09 -2.50 2.78
CA ALA A 53 11.68 -2.79 2.67
C ALA A 53 10.92 -1.48 2.64
N VAL A 54 10.25 -1.25 1.51
CA VAL A 54 9.53 -0.01 1.23
C VAL A 54 8.05 -0.26 1.16
N GLY A 55 7.30 0.48 1.97
CA GLY A 55 5.85 0.55 1.92
C GLY A 55 5.38 1.63 0.95
N PHE A 56 4.58 1.26 -0.04
CA PHE A 56 4.04 2.20 -1.02
C PHE A 56 2.55 2.42 -0.74
N ILE A 57 2.24 3.59 -0.19
CA ILE A 57 0.94 3.92 0.39
C ILE A 57 0.21 4.92 -0.49
N GLY A 58 -1.10 4.76 -0.63
CA GLY A 58 -1.93 5.73 -1.35
C GLY A 58 -3.38 5.27 -1.44
N PRO A 59 -4.32 6.18 -1.69
CA PRO A 59 -5.73 5.84 -1.88
C PRO A 59 -5.94 5.00 -3.15
N ASN A 60 -7.15 4.44 -3.26
CA ASN A 60 -7.53 3.74 -4.48
C ASN A 60 -7.51 4.71 -5.68
N GLY A 61 -6.93 4.26 -6.80
CA GLY A 61 -6.74 5.10 -7.98
C GLY A 61 -5.50 6.02 -7.95
N ALA A 62 -4.72 6.07 -6.87
CA ALA A 62 -3.53 6.92 -6.77
C ALA A 62 -2.37 6.55 -7.72
N GLY A 63 -2.42 5.37 -8.36
CA GLY A 63 -1.38 4.92 -9.29
C GLY A 63 -0.53 3.74 -8.80
N LYS A 64 -0.77 3.20 -7.59
CA LYS A 64 0.03 2.11 -6.98
C LYS A 64 0.24 0.91 -7.91
N SER A 65 -0.84 0.27 -8.35
CA SER A 65 -0.75 -0.92 -9.22
C SER A 65 -0.18 -0.60 -10.60
N SER A 66 -0.34 0.64 -11.10
CA SER A 66 0.31 1.08 -12.35
C SER A 66 1.82 1.13 -12.18
N LEU A 67 2.30 1.66 -11.06
CA LEU A 67 3.73 1.72 -10.75
C LEU A 67 4.34 0.33 -10.61
N ILE A 68 3.74 -0.56 -9.79
CA ILE A 68 4.25 -1.93 -9.64
C ILE A 68 4.33 -2.65 -10.99
N LYS A 69 3.32 -2.52 -11.84
CA LYS A 69 3.32 -3.12 -13.18
C LYS A 69 4.45 -2.59 -14.06
N ILE A 70 4.83 -1.32 -13.90
CA ILE A 70 6.00 -0.73 -14.59
C ILE A 70 7.29 -1.29 -14.01
N LEU A 71 7.43 -1.34 -12.69
CA LEU A 71 8.62 -1.87 -12.01
C LEU A 71 8.86 -3.36 -12.31
N CYS A 72 7.81 -4.15 -12.48
CA CYS A 72 7.89 -5.57 -12.90
C CYS A 72 8.07 -5.77 -14.41
N GLY A 73 8.06 -4.70 -15.22
CA GLY A 73 8.15 -4.80 -16.67
C GLY A 73 6.88 -5.32 -17.36
N ILE A 74 5.74 -5.36 -16.66
CA ILE A 74 4.44 -5.73 -17.24
C ILE A 74 3.91 -4.60 -18.13
N GLN A 75 4.18 -3.35 -17.73
CA GLN A 75 3.80 -2.16 -18.48
C GLN A 75 5.00 -1.26 -18.71
N LYS A 76 4.94 -0.47 -19.79
CA LYS A 76 5.94 0.58 -20.08
C LYS A 76 5.45 1.93 -19.54
N PRO A 77 6.33 2.77 -19.01
CA PRO A 77 5.99 4.17 -18.74
C PRO A 77 5.68 4.89 -20.07
N THR A 78 4.94 6.00 -20.01
CA THR A 78 4.72 6.87 -21.16
C THR A 78 5.94 7.73 -21.44
N SER A 79 6.62 8.19 -20.37
CA SER A 79 7.90 8.91 -20.43
C SER A 79 8.66 8.72 -19.12
N GLY A 80 9.90 9.20 -19.08
CA GLY A 80 10.82 9.05 -17.96
C GLY A 80 11.64 7.77 -18.00
N THR A 81 12.49 7.59 -16.99
CA THR A 81 13.44 6.45 -16.91
C THR A 81 13.14 5.61 -15.67
N VAL A 82 13.15 4.29 -15.87
CA VAL A 82 12.97 3.30 -14.79
C VAL A 82 14.15 2.32 -14.84
N ARG A 83 14.82 2.17 -13.71
CA ARG A 83 15.82 1.14 -13.49
C ARG A 83 15.47 0.31 -12.25
N VAL A 84 15.51 -1.00 -12.37
CA VAL A 84 15.32 -1.95 -11.28
C VAL A 84 16.43 -2.97 -11.34
N LEU A 85 17.20 -3.13 -10.25
CA LEU A 85 18.38 -3.98 -10.20
C LEU A 85 19.41 -3.65 -11.32
N GLY A 86 19.46 -2.38 -11.76
CA GLY A 86 20.30 -1.90 -12.85
C GLY A 86 19.74 -2.14 -14.26
N HIS A 87 18.66 -2.89 -14.42
CA HIS A 87 17.99 -3.20 -15.69
C HIS A 87 16.87 -2.21 -16.02
N ASN A 88 16.54 -2.09 -17.30
CA ASN A 88 15.28 -1.48 -17.75
C ASN A 88 14.17 -2.56 -17.74
N PRO A 89 13.17 -2.49 -16.85
CA PRO A 89 12.14 -3.52 -16.75
C PRO A 89 11.35 -3.74 -18.04
N SER A 90 11.20 -2.68 -18.85
CA SER A 90 10.43 -2.74 -20.10
C SER A 90 11.05 -3.67 -21.16
N LEU A 91 12.32 -4.01 -21.03
CA LEU A 91 13.01 -4.95 -21.91
C LEU A 91 12.74 -6.41 -21.52
N ARG A 92 12.26 -6.68 -20.32
CA ARG A 92 11.94 -8.02 -19.81
C ARG A 92 13.05 -9.05 -20.00
N GLU A 93 14.30 -8.61 -19.80
CA GLU A 93 15.46 -9.48 -19.90
C GLU A 93 15.34 -10.67 -18.94
N LYS A 94 15.73 -11.86 -19.39
CA LYS A 94 15.68 -13.08 -18.56
C LYS A 94 16.44 -12.90 -17.23
N GLY A 95 17.63 -12.28 -17.30
CA GLY A 95 18.45 -12.01 -16.12
C GLY A 95 17.73 -11.14 -15.08
N PHE A 96 16.97 -10.13 -15.54
CA PHE A 96 16.14 -9.31 -14.67
C PHE A 96 14.98 -10.11 -14.07
N LEU A 97 14.21 -10.84 -14.90
CA LEU A 97 13.04 -11.61 -14.46
C LEU A 97 13.39 -12.70 -13.44
N HIS A 98 14.57 -13.29 -13.52
CA HIS A 98 15.06 -14.28 -12.55
C HIS A 98 15.43 -13.69 -11.18
N ARG A 99 15.57 -12.36 -11.08
CA ARG A 99 15.98 -11.66 -9.85
C ARG A 99 14.81 -11.01 -9.11
N ILE A 100 13.63 -11.04 -9.71
CA ILE A 100 12.41 -10.47 -9.10
C ILE A 100 11.34 -11.54 -8.86
N GLY A 101 10.54 -11.35 -7.81
CA GLY A 101 9.27 -12.02 -7.60
C GLY A 101 8.15 -10.98 -7.60
N ALA A 102 6.93 -11.37 -7.99
CA ALA A 102 5.78 -10.46 -7.96
C ALA A 102 4.50 -11.20 -7.59
N VAL A 103 3.83 -10.76 -6.53
CA VAL A 103 2.53 -11.26 -6.07
C VAL A 103 1.49 -10.17 -6.22
N PHE A 104 0.40 -10.46 -6.94
CA PHE A 104 -0.71 -9.54 -7.15
C PHE A 104 -1.95 -10.08 -6.43
N GLY A 105 -2.45 -9.37 -5.42
CA GLY A 105 -3.52 -9.87 -4.55
C GLY A 105 -4.81 -10.33 -5.24
N HIS A 106 -5.10 -9.78 -6.42
CA HIS A 106 -6.30 -10.13 -7.19
C HIS A 106 -6.08 -11.14 -8.32
N LYS A 107 -4.85 -11.62 -8.51
CA LYS A 107 -4.51 -12.58 -9.57
C LYS A 107 -3.71 -13.72 -9.00
N THR A 108 -3.92 -14.92 -9.53
CA THR A 108 -3.13 -16.09 -9.18
C THR A 108 -2.31 -16.56 -10.37
N SER A 109 -1.06 -16.91 -10.13
CA SER A 109 -0.17 -17.60 -11.06
C SER A 109 -0.24 -19.12 -10.90
N LEU A 110 -0.93 -19.59 -9.85
CA LEU A 110 -1.17 -20.99 -9.59
C LEU A 110 -2.28 -21.54 -10.52
N TRP A 111 -2.14 -22.76 -10.96
CA TRP A 111 -3.13 -23.41 -11.83
C TRP A 111 -4.35 -23.87 -11.04
N TRP A 112 -5.50 -23.25 -11.31
CA TRP A 112 -6.73 -23.32 -10.52
C TRP A 112 -7.23 -24.74 -10.20
N ASP A 113 -7.20 -25.62 -11.20
CA ASP A 113 -7.74 -26.98 -11.08
C ASP A 113 -6.70 -28.04 -10.67
N LEU A 114 -5.42 -27.64 -10.56
CA LEU A 114 -4.33 -28.54 -10.24
C LEU A 114 -3.84 -28.37 -8.80
N PRO A 115 -3.21 -29.41 -8.22
CA PRO A 115 -2.51 -29.27 -6.95
C PRO A 115 -1.46 -28.14 -7.01
N VAL A 116 -1.32 -27.39 -5.92
CA VAL A 116 -0.29 -26.34 -5.80
C VAL A 116 1.08 -26.85 -6.18
N LYS A 117 1.43 -28.07 -5.73
CA LYS A 117 2.71 -28.73 -6.02
C LYS A 117 3.03 -28.77 -7.52
N THR A 118 2.01 -28.97 -8.37
CA THR A 118 2.20 -29.01 -9.83
C THR A 118 2.68 -27.66 -10.38
N SER A 119 2.09 -26.54 -9.88
CA SER A 119 2.56 -25.20 -10.25
C SER A 119 3.99 -24.94 -9.76
N LEU A 120 4.31 -25.36 -8.54
CA LEU A 120 5.67 -25.22 -7.97
C LEU A 120 6.71 -26.03 -8.76
N ASP A 121 6.38 -27.26 -9.16
CA ASP A 121 7.27 -28.10 -9.96
C ASP A 121 7.50 -27.50 -11.35
N THR A 122 6.46 -26.93 -11.96
CA THR A 122 6.62 -26.24 -13.24
C THR A 122 7.49 -25.00 -13.14
N TYR A 123 7.35 -24.21 -12.07
CA TYR A 123 8.21 -23.06 -11.82
C TYR A 123 9.66 -23.45 -11.61
N LYS A 124 9.90 -24.58 -10.92
CA LYS A 124 11.25 -25.16 -10.82
C LYS A 124 11.90 -25.31 -12.19
N GLU A 125 11.17 -25.88 -13.17
CA GLU A 125 11.68 -26.08 -14.53
C GLU A 125 11.86 -24.75 -15.29
N ILE A 126 10.89 -23.82 -15.19
CA ILE A 126 10.96 -22.49 -15.83
C ILE A 126 12.19 -21.71 -15.36
N TYR A 127 12.43 -21.70 -14.04
CA TYR A 127 13.54 -20.99 -13.41
C TYR A 127 14.83 -21.84 -13.37
N LYS A 128 14.80 -23.07 -13.87
CA LYS A 128 15.93 -24.02 -13.87
C LYS A 128 16.56 -24.20 -12.50
N ILE A 129 15.73 -24.37 -11.47
CA ILE A 129 16.17 -24.53 -10.09
C ILE A 129 16.68 -25.98 -9.92
N LYS A 130 17.90 -26.14 -9.38
CA LYS A 130 18.47 -27.46 -9.10
C LYS A 130 17.63 -28.21 -8.07
N ASP A 131 17.53 -29.54 -8.21
CA ASP A 131 16.70 -30.40 -7.33
C ASP A 131 17.03 -30.24 -5.84
N VAL A 132 18.29 -30.11 -5.50
CA VAL A 132 18.73 -29.95 -4.12
C VAL A 132 18.24 -28.61 -3.55
N ASP A 133 18.42 -27.51 -4.30
CA ASP A 133 17.98 -26.17 -3.89
C ASP A 133 16.44 -26.10 -3.82
N TYR A 134 15.77 -26.68 -4.79
CA TYR A 134 14.31 -26.75 -4.83
C TYR A 134 13.74 -27.43 -3.58
N ARG A 135 14.22 -28.65 -3.27
CA ARG A 135 13.74 -29.40 -2.10
C ARG A 135 14.00 -28.64 -0.80
N LYS A 136 15.19 -28.07 -0.64
CA LYS A 136 15.56 -27.27 0.54
C LYS A 136 14.64 -26.07 0.72
N ARG A 137 14.48 -25.26 -0.36
CA ARG A 137 13.64 -24.03 -0.29
C ARG A 137 12.16 -24.37 -0.14
N LEU A 138 11.68 -25.41 -0.82
CA LEU A 138 10.28 -25.83 -0.70
C LEU A 138 9.97 -26.27 0.73
N SER A 139 10.82 -27.08 1.37
CA SER A 139 10.64 -27.49 2.77
C SER A 139 10.60 -26.26 3.68
N GLU A 140 11.60 -25.36 3.57
CA GLU A 140 11.65 -24.14 4.38
C GLU A 140 10.38 -23.28 4.23
N LEU A 141 9.92 -23.06 2.98
CA LEU A 141 8.73 -22.24 2.68
C LEU A 141 7.45 -22.90 3.20
N THR A 142 7.30 -24.21 2.99
CA THR A 142 6.10 -24.95 3.45
C THR A 142 6.03 -25.05 4.97
N ASP A 143 7.16 -25.20 5.64
CA ASP A 143 7.21 -25.26 7.11
C ASP A 143 6.92 -23.88 7.72
N SER A 144 7.56 -22.83 7.19
CA SER A 144 7.41 -21.46 7.70
C SER A 144 6.03 -20.85 7.49
N LEU A 145 5.33 -21.26 6.41
CA LEU A 145 4.01 -20.74 6.03
C LEU A 145 2.86 -21.74 6.34
N ASN A 146 3.15 -22.84 7.04
CA ASN A 146 2.19 -23.89 7.41
C ASN A 146 1.46 -24.49 6.19
N LEU A 147 2.19 -24.81 5.12
CA LEU A 147 1.63 -25.27 3.85
C LEU A 147 1.77 -26.76 3.59
N SER A 148 2.42 -27.55 4.47
CA SER A 148 2.74 -28.96 4.26
C SER A 148 1.51 -29.83 3.90
N LYS A 149 0.33 -29.51 4.46
CA LYS A 149 -0.94 -30.18 4.15
C LYS A 149 -1.68 -29.58 2.95
N VAL A 150 -1.27 -28.39 2.52
CA VAL A 150 -1.99 -27.56 1.55
C VAL A 150 -1.47 -27.77 0.13
N ILE A 151 -0.16 -27.96 -0.04
CA ILE A 151 0.48 -28.03 -1.37
C ILE A 151 -0.03 -29.17 -2.27
N HIS A 152 -0.66 -30.20 -1.70
CA HIS A 152 -1.23 -31.32 -2.45
C HIS A 152 -2.71 -31.13 -2.84
N LYS A 153 -3.36 -30.04 -2.35
CA LYS A 153 -4.75 -29.72 -2.69
C LYS A 153 -4.80 -28.94 -4.01
N PRO A 154 -5.87 -29.12 -4.82
CA PRO A 154 -6.18 -28.21 -5.92
C PRO A 154 -6.34 -26.76 -5.43
N VAL A 155 -5.84 -25.80 -6.21
CA VAL A 155 -5.84 -24.37 -5.83
C VAL A 155 -7.25 -23.84 -5.54
N ARG A 156 -8.26 -24.31 -6.29
CA ARG A 156 -9.67 -23.95 -6.08
C ARG A 156 -10.22 -24.31 -4.69
N ASN A 157 -9.60 -25.25 -3.99
CA ASN A 157 -10.03 -25.73 -2.67
C ASN A 157 -9.31 -25.01 -1.51
N LEU A 158 -8.49 -24.00 -1.81
CA LEU A 158 -7.74 -23.25 -0.82
C LEU A 158 -8.56 -22.07 -0.29
N SER A 159 -8.38 -21.75 1.00
CA SER A 159 -8.79 -20.46 1.52
C SER A 159 -7.98 -19.33 0.85
N LEU A 160 -8.46 -18.09 0.96
CA LEU A 160 -7.74 -16.95 0.42
C LEU A 160 -6.33 -16.83 1.03
N GLY A 161 -6.20 -17.01 2.35
CA GLY A 161 -4.92 -16.98 3.05
C GLY A 161 -3.97 -18.09 2.63
N GLU A 162 -4.48 -19.35 2.50
CA GLU A 162 -3.68 -20.46 1.98
C GLU A 162 -3.19 -20.18 0.56
N ARG A 163 -4.06 -19.62 -0.30
CA ARG A 163 -3.71 -19.29 -1.68
C ARG A 163 -2.62 -18.23 -1.77
N VAL A 164 -2.74 -17.11 -1.00
CA VAL A 164 -1.71 -16.06 -0.99
C VAL A 164 -0.38 -16.59 -0.46
N LYS A 165 -0.38 -17.42 0.57
CA LYS A 165 0.84 -18.08 1.07
C LYS A 165 1.48 -18.99 0.02
N CYS A 166 0.68 -19.72 -0.77
CA CYS A 166 1.17 -20.52 -1.89
C CYS A 166 1.72 -19.66 -3.02
N GLU A 167 1.10 -18.51 -3.34
CA GLU A 167 1.61 -17.53 -4.30
C GLU A 167 2.96 -16.96 -3.85
N LEU A 168 3.07 -16.61 -2.57
CA LEU A 168 4.33 -16.14 -2.00
C LEU A 168 5.42 -17.22 -2.10
N THR A 169 5.07 -18.49 -1.77
CA THR A 169 5.96 -19.64 -1.93
C THR A 169 6.48 -19.75 -3.37
N LEU A 170 5.57 -19.71 -4.36
CA LEU A 170 5.90 -19.78 -5.78
C LEU A 170 6.92 -18.69 -6.18
N ASN A 171 6.66 -17.44 -5.77
CA ASN A 171 7.46 -16.28 -6.15
C ASN A 171 8.78 -16.15 -5.37
N LEU A 172 8.98 -16.90 -4.28
CA LEU A 172 10.22 -16.94 -3.51
C LEU A 172 11.09 -18.18 -3.82
N LEU A 173 10.55 -19.16 -4.52
CA LEU A 173 11.20 -20.45 -4.78
C LEU A 173 12.51 -20.30 -5.56
N HIS A 174 12.60 -19.34 -6.48
CA HIS A 174 13.79 -19.06 -7.26
C HIS A 174 14.82 -18.12 -6.57
N SER A 175 14.54 -17.73 -5.29
CA SER A 175 15.36 -16.81 -4.48
C SER A 175 15.60 -15.46 -5.14
N PRO A 176 14.56 -14.67 -5.37
CA PRO A 176 14.70 -13.32 -5.94
C PRO A 176 15.47 -12.39 -4.99
N GLU A 177 16.11 -11.35 -5.54
CA GLU A 177 16.71 -10.25 -4.77
C GLU A 177 15.69 -9.20 -4.35
N LEU A 178 14.56 -9.11 -5.08
CA LEU A 178 13.47 -8.17 -4.86
C LEU A 178 12.12 -8.85 -5.05
N ILE A 179 11.21 -8.66 -4.09
CA ILE A 179 9.82 -9.08 -4.26
C ILE A 179 8.89 -7.88 -4.26
N PHE A 180 7.99 -7.84 -5.24
CA PHE A 180 6.87 -6.90 -5.33
C PHE A 180 5.62 -7.56 -4.80
N LEU A 181 4.94 -6.90 -3.88
CA LEU A 181 3.72 -7.38 -3.24
C LEU A 181 2.63 -6.32 -3.41
N ASP A 182 1.66 -6.59 -4.31
CA ASP A 182 0.55 -5.66 -4.57
C ASP A 182 -0.67 -6.09 -3.75
N GLU A 183 -0.87 -5.45 -2.60
CA GLU A 183 -1.95 -5.70 -1.65
C GLU A 183 -2.08 -7.17 -1.21
N PRO A 184 -1.00 -7.83 -0.76
CA PRO A 184 -0.97 -9.27 -0.54
C PRO A 184 -1.82 -9.76 0.63
N THR A 185 -2.23 -8.89 1.53
CA THR A 185 -2.91 -9.23 2.79
C THR A 185 -4.38 -8.86 2.80
N VAL A 186 -4.88 -8.30 1.70
CA VAL A 186 -6.29 -7.90 1.56
C VAL A 186 -7.23 -9.08 1.69
N GLY A 187 -8.20 -8.96 2.60
CA GLY A 187 -9.21 -9.99 2.84
C GLY A 187 -8.70 -11.22 3.59
N LEU A 188 -7.46 -11.20 4.09
CA LEU A 188 -6.90 -12.29 4.89
C LEU A 188 -7.31 -12.17 6.36
N ASP A 189 -7.41 -13.34 7.00
CA ASP A 189 -7.53 -13.43 8.47
C ASP A 189 -6.23 -12.98 9.17
N VAL A 190 -6.35 -12.64 10.47
CA VAL A 190 -5.25 -12.12 11.29
C VAL A 190 -4.06 -13.09 11.35
N THR A 191 -4.33 -14.40 11.41
CA THR A 191 -3.31 -15.44 11.50
C THR A 191 -2.48 -15.50 10.21
N SER A 192 -3.16 -15.53 9.06
CA SER A 192 -2.49 -15.52 7.75
C SER A 192 -1.66 -14.26 7.52
N LYS A 193 -2.17 -13.07 7.90
CA LYS A 193 -1.40 -11.82 7.86
C LYS A 193 -0.13 -11.92 8.72
N TYR A 194 -0.27 -12.38 9.96
CA TYR A 194 0.86 -12.52 10.89
C TYR A 194 1.95 -13.47 10.33
N GLU A 195 1.57 -14.63 9.80
CA GLU A 195 2.51 -15.60 9.24
C GLU A 195 3.28 -15.02 8.04
N ILE A 196 2.60 -14.33 7.14
CA ILE A 196 3.22 -13.68 5.97
C ILE A 196 4.22 -12.60 6.44
N ARG A 197 3.80 -11.69 7.35
CA ARG A 197 4.67 -10.62 7.89
C ARG A 197 5.91 -11.20 8.58
N LYS A 198 5.71 -12.20 9.42
CA LYS A 198 6.79 -12.90 10.14
C LYS A 198 7.79 -13.50 9.17
N TYR A 199 7.30 -14.18 8.11
CA TYR A 199 8.16 -14.81 7.11
C TYR A 199 8.94 -13.77 6.28
N LEU A 200 8.29 -12.71 5.82
CA LEU A 200 8.97 -11.64 5.09
C LEU A 200 10.09 -10.99 5.92
N ASN A 201 9.81 -10.68 7.18
CA ASN A 201 10.80 -10.10 8.10
C ASN A 201 11.97 -11.06 8.37
N TYR A 202 11.69 -12.36 8.50
CA TYR A 202 12.74 -13.38 8.63
C TYR A 202 13.62 -13.40 7.37
N LYS A 203 13.04 -13.49 6.18
CA LYS A 203 13.80 -13.54 4.92
C LYS A 203 14.62 -12.28 4.63
N ARG A 204 14.10 -11.11 4.97
CA ARG A 204 14.86 -9.87 4.88
C ARG A 204 16.16 -9.93 5.67
N LYS A 205 16.10 -10.41 6.90
CA LYS A 205 17.26 -10.51 7.79
C LYS A 205 18.24 -11.59 7.36
N GLU A 206 17.74 -12.73 6.89
CA GLU A 206 18.56 -13.89 6.55
C GLU A 206 19.26 -13.75 5.17
N SER A 207 18.50 -13.28 4.16
CA SER A 207 18.97 -13.32 2.76
C SER A 207 19.05 -11.95 2.09
N ASN A 208 18.92 -10.85 2.87
CA ASN A 208 18.92 -9.48 2.36
C ASN A 208 17.88 -9.25 1.24
N LEU A 209 16.73 -9.95 1.32
CA LEU A 209 15.62 -9.79 0.40
C LEU A 209 15.08 -8.37 0.48
N SER A 210 15.04 -7.66 -0.64
CA SER A 210 14.36 -6.38 -0.72
C SER A 210 12.86 -6.58 -0.92
N VAL A 211 12.04 -5.75 -0.28
CA VAL A 211 10.57 -5.84 -0.36
C VAL A 211 10.00 -4.51 -0.81
N PHE A 212 9.15 -4.54 -1.83
CA PHE A 212 8.34 -3.40 -2.24
C PHE A 212 6.88 -3.79 -2.08
N LEU A 213 6.23 -3.23 -1.06
CA LEU A 213 4.90 -3.63 -0.61
C LEU A 213 3.90 -2.49 -0.81
N THR A 214 2.83 -2.71 -1.58
CA THR A 214 1.65 -1.83 -1.51
C THR A 214 0.64 -2.40 -0.54
N SER A 215 0.09 -1.57 0.29
CA SER A 215 -1.03 -1.92 1.16
C SER A 215 -1.88 -0.69 1.45
N HIS A 216 -3.16 -0.91 1.65
CA HIS A 216 -4.04 0.04 2.30
C HIS A 216 -4.21 -0.31 3.80
N ASP A 217 -3.80 -1.51 4.23
CA ASP A 217 -3.63 -1.87 5.63
C ASP A 217 -2.27 -1.35 6.11
N LEU A 218 -2.32 -0.25 6.83
CA LEU A 218 -1.10 0.43 7.29
C LEU A 218 -0.33 -0.36 8.35
N GLY A 219 -1.00 -1.29 9.04
CA GLY A 219 -0.34 -2.24 9.94
C GLY A 219 0.62 -3.20 9.22
N ASP A 220 0.36 -3.50 7.94
CA ASP A 220 1.31 -4.26 7.12
C ASP A 220 2.59 -3.48 6.87
N ILE A 221 2.44 -2.20 6.52
CA ILE A 221 3.57 -1.31 6.24
C ILE A 221 4.41 -1.10 7.50
N GLU A 222 3.76 -0.74 8.62
CA GLU A 222 4.43 -0.50 9.89
C GLU A 222 5.21 -1.73 10.39
N SER A 223 4.66 -2.94 10.16
CA SER A 223 5.27 -4.17 10.62
C SER A 223 6.35 -4.74 9.70
N CYS A 224 6.34 -4.41 8.40
CA CYS A 224 7.21 -5.03 7.39
C CYS A 224 8.20 -4.07 6.74
N CYS A 225 8.00 -2.73 6.82
CA CYS A 225 8.78 -1.77 6.07
C CYS A 225 9.58 -0.83 6.97
N ASP A 226 10.77 -0.43 6.50
CA ASP A 226 11.63 0.56 7.16
C ASP A 226 11.38 1.96 6.60
N ASP A 227 11.02 2.02 5.31
CA ASP A 227 10.76 3.25 4.57
C ASP A 227 9.35 3.26 4.01
N ALA A 228 8.81 4.45 3.80
CA ALA A 228 7.50 4.66 3.20
C ALA A 228 7.57 5.69 2.07
N ILE A 229 6.85 5.39 1.00
CA ILE A 229 6.59 6.35 -0.08
C ILE A 229 5.08 6.54 -0.17
N ILE A 230 4.61 7.78 -0.10
CA ILE A 230 3.18 8.09 -0.19
C ILE A 230 2.90 8.73 -1.55
N ILE A 231 1.92 8.16 -2.26
CA ILE A 231 1.46 8.67 -3.55
C ILE A 231 0.00 9.14 -3.45
N ASP A 232 -0.28 10.30 -4.04
CA ASP A 232 -1.64 10.80 -4.24
C ASP A 232 -1.79 11.40 -5.64
N LYS A 233 -2.89 11.08 -6.32
CA LYS A 233 -3.20 11.56 -7.69
C LYS A 233 -2.01 11.43 -8.66
N GLY A 234 -1.30 10.29 -8.57
CA GLY A 234 -0.15 9.97 -9.42
C GLY A 234 1.16 10.69 -9.08
N ARG A 235 1.25 11.46 -7.99
CA ARG A 235 2.44 12.19 -7.56
C ARG A 235 2.93 11.71 -6.22
N ILE A 236 4.26 11.66 -6.04
CA ILE A 236 4.86 11.37 -4.73
C ILE A 236 4.65 12.60 -3.83
N ARG A 237 4.10 12.36 -2.64
CA ARG A 237 3.85 13.35 -1.61
C ARG A 237 4.79 13.21 -0.42
N PHE A 238 5.30 12.00 -0.18
CA PHE A 238 6.28 11.71 0.86
C PHE A 238 7.21 10.59 0.37
N ASP A 239 8.48 10.71 0.68
CA ASP A 239 9.52 9.69 0.47
C ASP A 239 10.50 9.80 1.65
N GLY A 240 10.53 8.79 2.53
CA GLY A 240 11.37 8.84 3.72
C GLY A 240 11.18 7.62 4.62
N SER A 241 11.87 7.66 5.78
CA SER A 241 11.79 6.56 6.73
C SER A 241 10.43 6.50 7.45
N MET A 242 10.05 5.28 7.90
CA MET A 242 8.88 5.10 8.78
C MET A 242 9.01 5.91 10.07
N ARG A 243 10.25 6.16 10.52
CA ARG A 243 10.53 7.00 11.68
C ARG A 243 10.15 8.46 11.41
N ASP A 244 10.55 9.01 10.25
CA ASP A 244 10.22 10.39 9.89
C ASP A 244 8.71 10.57 9.73
N LEU A 245 8.06 9.61 9.08
CA LEU A 245 6.61 9.59 8.96
C LEU A 245 5.92 9.53 10.34
N SER A 246 6.45 8.74 11.26
CA SER A 246 5.98 8.68 12.65
C SER A 246 6.15 9.99 13.42
N ILE A 247 7.20 10.78 13.13
CA ILE A 247 7.40 12.12 13.72
C ILE A 247 6.33 13.07 13.20
N ILE A 248 6.05 13.07 11.89
CA ILE A 248 4.99 13.88 11.29
C ILE A 248 3.64 13.57 11.95
N PHE A 249 3.37 12.29 12.17
CA PHE A 249 2.12 11.86 12.80
C PHE A 249 2.01 12.24 14.27
N LYS A 250 3.11 12.18 15.02
CA LYS A 250 3.13 12.56 16.44
C LYS A 250 2.98 14.06 16.68
N ALA A 251 3.13 14.88 15.65
CA ALA A 251 2.93 16.33 15.75
C ALA A 251 1.46 16.71 15.97
N ASN A 252 0.53 15.85 15.59
CA ASN A 252 -0.91 16.09 15.72
C ASN A 252 -1.56 15.02 16.61
N ILE A 253 -2.65 15.39 17.26
CA ILE A 253 -3.50 14.51 18.06
C ILE A 253 -4.96 14.67 17.68
N LYS A 254 -5.79 13.70 18.03
CA LYS A 254 -7.25 13.84 18.00
C LYS A 254 -7.73 14.43 19.31
N LEU A 255 -8.45 15.51 19.24
CA LEU A 255 -9.21 16.09 20.36
C LEU A 255 -10.69 15.80 20.15
N ASN A 256 -11.26 14.97 20.99
CA ASN A 256 -12.69 14.74 21.04
C ASN A 256 -13.32 15.71 22.03
N VAL A 257 -14.40 16.34 21.61
CA VAL A 257 -15.12 17.35 22.38
C VAL A 257 -16.56 16.92 22.48
N SER A 258 -17.04 16.70 23.69
CA SER A 258 -18.44 16.40 23.96
C SER A 258 -19.00 17.36 25.00
N LEU A 259 -20.32 17.50 25.07
CA LEU A 259 -20.96 18.28 26.10
C LEU A 259 -21.14 17.40 27.34
N GLN A 260 -20.82 17.94 28.52
CA GLN A 260 -21.08 17.26 29.79
C GLN A 260 -22.58 17.18 30.07
N ASP A 261 -23.35 18.16 29.60
CA ASP A 261 -24.80 18.19 29.72
C ASP A 261 -25.45 18.31 28.34
N LEU A 262 -26.12 17.23 27.91
CA LEU A 262 -26.80 17.13 26.62
C LEU A 262 -27.98 18.10 26.48
N THR A 263 -28.52 18.65 27.60
CA THR A 263 -29.58 19.64 27.55
C THR A 263 -29.16 21.01 27.03
N LEU A 264 -27.85 21.24 26.95
CA LEU A 264 -27.26 22.52 26.53
C LEU A 264 -27.18 22.71 25.01
N GLY A 265 -27.48 21.67 24.25
CA GLY A 265 -27.78 21.69 22.82
C GLY A 265 -26.68 22.13 21.84
N GLU A 266 -27.03 22.07 20.55
CA GLU A 266 -26.14 22.39 19.41
C GLU A 266 -25.52 23.78 19.46
N ALA A 267 -26.17 24.76 20.11
CA ALA A 267 -25.71 26.15 20.20
C ALA A 267 -24.32 26.27 20.89
N ARG A 268 -24.02 25.41 21.88
CA ARG A 268 -22.73 25.41 22.58
C ARG A 268 -21.64 24.76 21.74
N LEU A 269 -21.93 23.67 21.02
CA LEU A 269 -20.97 23.09 20.07
C LEU A 269 -20.65 24.07 18.94
N LEU A 270 -21.62 24.88 18.51
CA LEU A 270 -21.40 25.92 17.52
C LEU A 270 -20.46 27.01 18.06
N ARG A 271 -20.61 27.44 19.32
CA ARG A 271 -19.69 28.36 19.98
C ARG A 271 -18.26 27.80 20.08
N PHE A 272 -18.14 26.51 20.40
CA PHE A 272 -16.85 25.84 20.40
C PHE A 272 -16.20 25.88 19.02
N LYS A 273 -16.95 25.54 17.96
CA LYS A 273 -16.48 25.62 16.57
C LYS A 273 -16.00 27.03 16.19
N GLU A 274 -16.71 28.05 16.57
CA GLU A 274 -16.34 29.45 16.32
C GLU A 274 -15.04 29.83 17.03
N ALA A 275 -14.90 29.44 18.30
CA ALA A 275 -13.71 29.70 19.08
C ALA A 275 -12.48 28.93 18.52
N MET A 276 -12.67 27.71 18.06
CA MET A 276 -11.60 26.90 17.47
C MET A 276 -11.03 27.50 16.16
N LYS A 277 -11.77 28.37 15.47
CA LYS A 277 -11.27 29.07 14.26
C LYS A 277 -10.10 30.02 14.54
N VAL A 278 -9.90 30.42 15.78
CA VAL A 278 -8.76 31.26 16.20
C VAL A 278 -7.43 30.52 16.03
N PHE A 279 -7.46 29.21 16.15
CA PHE A 279 -6.27 28.36 15.97
C PHE A 279 -6.15 27.93 14.50
N GLY A 280 -5.39 28.68 13.71
CA GLY A 280 -5.31 28.54 12.24
C GLY A 280 -4.91 27.18 11.67
N ASN A 281 -4.36 26.25 12.47
CA ASN A 281 -3.85 24.93 12.05
C ASN A 281 -4.65 23.75 12.61
N ILE A 282 -5.94 23.93 12.83
CA ILE A 282 -6.84 22.93 13.38
C ILE A 282 -7.85 22.51 12.31
N SER A 283 -8.05 21.19 12.15
CA SER A 283 -9.00 20.63 11.19
C SER A 283 -10.11 19.87 11.92
N LEU A 284 -11.37 20.19 11.62
CA LEU A 284 -12.52 19.42 12.09
C LEU A 284 -12.59 18.11 11.27
N ILE A 285 -12.51 16.97 11.97
CA ILE A 285 -12.53 15.62 11.35
C ILE A 285 -13.96 15.06 11.34
N ASN A 286 -14.67 15.22 12.46
CA ASN A 286 -16.04 14.74 12.63
C ASN A 286 -16.91 15.84 13.21
N ASP A 287 -18.07 16.03 12.59
CA ASP A 287 -19.08 17.01 12.97
C ASP A 287 -20.37 16.26 13.35
N GLY A 288 -20.40 15.73 14.59
CA GLY A 288 -21.56 15.05 15.13
C GLY A 288 -22.50 16.00 15.90
N PRO A 289 -23.75 15.61 16.10
CA PRO A 289 -24.74 16.42 16.82
C PRO A 289 -24.42 16.59 18.32
N THR A 290 -23.67 15.67 18.91
CA THR A 290 -23.33 15.66 20.34
C THR A 290 -21.83 15.69 20.61
N ASN A 291 -21.01 15.47 19.57
CA ASN A 291 -19.57 15.42 19.70
C ASN A 291 -18.87 15.99 18.45
N LEU A 292 -17.73 16.62 18.68
CA LEU A 292 -16.85 17.12 17.63
C LEU A 292 -15.49 16.45 17.79
N THR A 293 -14.84 16.12 16.67
CA THR A 293 -13.47 15.61 16.72
C THR A 293 -12.58 16.49 15.86
N TYR A 294 -11.53 17.02 16.45
CA TYR A 294 -10.55 17.87 15.79
C TYR A 294 -9.19 17.17 15.67
N LEU A 295 -8.49 17.48 14.58
CA LEU A 295 -7.06 17.26 14.46
C LEU A 295 -6.35 18.51 14.96
N VAL A 296 -5.57 18.38 16.01
CA VAL A 296 -4.95 19.50 16.71
C VAL A 296 -3.44 19.27 16.79
N PRO A 297 -2.61 20.28 16.45
CA PRO A 297 -1.19 20.25 16.78
C PRO A 297 -0.99 20.06 18.29
N LYS A 298 -0.14 19.10 18.67
CA LYS A 298 0.08 18.75 20.08
C LYS A 298 0.48 19.95 20.94
N VAL A 299 1.18 20.91 20.34
CA VAL A 299 1.61 22.14 21.02
C VAL A 299 0.45 23.04 21.47
N LEU A 300 -0.70 22.98 20.79
CA LEU A 300 -1.88 23.79 21.09
C LEU A 300 -2.82 23.17 22.11
N VAL A 301 -2.59 21.94 22.50
CA VAL A 301 -3.51 21.20 23.39
C VAL A 301 -3.69 21.89 24.73
N GLY A 302 -2.59 22.32 25.35
CA GLY A 302 -2.61 23.04 26.62
C GLY A 302 -3.46 24.32 26.54
N GLU A 303 -3.23 25.14 25.52
CA GLU A 303 -4.01 26.38 25.31
C GLU A 303 -5.49 26.13 25.10
N ILE A 304 -5.85 25.06 24.38
CA ILE A 304 -7.25 24.69 24.15
C ILE A 304 -7.89 24.21 25.47
N PHE A 305 -7.21 23.38 26.25
CA PHE A 305 -7.71 22.94 27.55
C PHE A 305 -7.92 24.13 28.50
N ASP A 306 -6.98 25.05 28.55
CA ASP A 306 -7.08 26.26 29.40
C ASP A 306 -8.24 27.15 28.96
N MET A 307 -8.47 27.29 27.65
CA MET A 307 -9.56 28.09 27.10
C MET A 307 -10.97 27.55 27.42
N PHE A 308 -11.10 26.24 27.54
CA PHE A 308 -12.38 25.54 27.70
C PHE A 308 -12.53 24.80 29.05
N ASN A 309 -11.77 25.19 30.07
CA ASN A 309 -11.78 24.58 31.41
C ASN A 309 -12.93 25.12 32.29
N ASP A 310 -14.08 25.41 31.73
CA ASP A 310 -15.24 25.94 32.44
C ASP A 310 -16.26 24.85 32.86
N GLY A 311 -15.92 23.57 32.62
CA GLY A 311 -16.78 22.44 32.93
C GLY A 311 -18.00 22.30 32.00
N THR A 312 -18.03 23.05 30.89
CA THR A 312 -19.10 22.96 29.88
C THR A 312 -18.82 21.82 28.90
N TYR A 313 -17.55 21.57 28.59
CA TYR A 313 -17.09 20.61 27.61
C TYR A 313 -16.29 19.51 28.27
N ASP A 314 -16.46 18.31 27.79
CA ASP A 314 -15.58 17.18 28.09
C ASP A 314 -14.58 17.06 26.94
N LEU A 315 -13.30 17.29 27.25
CA LEU A 315 -12.20 17.28 26.29
C LEU A 315 -11.36 16.03 26.50
N GLU A 316 -11.38 15.16 25.52
CA GLU A 316 -10.61 13.91 25.55
C GLU A 316 -9.56 13.89 24.45
N VAL A 317 -8.30 13.64 24.85
CA VAL A 317 -7.22 13.41 23.91
C VAL A 317 -7.21 11.95 23.50
N LEU A 318 -7.50 11.68 22.25
CA LEU A 318 -7.47 10.34 21.70
C LEU A 318 -6.13 10.07 21.01
N PRO A 319 -5.53 8.89 21.22
CA PRO A 319 -4.36 8.50 20.47
C PRO A 319 -4.73 8.38 18.99
N MET A 320 -3.82 8.81 18.13
CA MET A 320 -3.96 8.61 16.68
C MET A 320 -3.23 7.34 16.31
N ASP A 321 -3.94 6.38 15.72
CA ASP A 321 -3.32 5.27 15.04
C ASP A 321 -2.71 5.71 13.71
N PHE A 322 -1.83 4.89 13.18
CA PHE A 322 -1.12 5.17 11.93
C PHE A 322 -2.08 5.38 10.75
N GLU A 323 -3.19 4.63 10.70
CA GLU A 323 -4.18 4.69 9.64
C GLU A 323 -4.91 6.04 9.59
N ASN A 324 -5.38 6.51 10.74
CA ASN A 324 -6.03 7.82 10.84
C ASN A 324 -5.07 8.97 10.46
N ASN A 325 -3.78 8.85 10.82
CA ASN A 325 -2.77 9.84 10.44
C ASN A 325 -2.62 9.94 8.92
N VAL A 326 -2.51 8.81 8.23
CA VAL A 326 -2.39 8.79 6.77
C VAL A 326 -3.64 9.31 6.08
N VAL A 327 -4.84 8.94 6.56
CA VAL A 327 -6.12 9.45 6.02
C VAL A 327 -6.20 10.98 6.16
N ASN A 328 -5.76 11.53 7.28
CA ASN A 328 -5.77 12.97 7.50
C ASN A 328 -4.75 13.70 6.61
N LEU A 329 -3.57 13.12 6.38
CA LEU A 329 -2.63 13.66 5.40
C LEU A 329 -3.26 13.73 3.99
N PHE A 330 -3.96 12.70 3.55
CA PHE A 330 -4.63 12.75 2.25
C PHE A 330 -5.72 13.83 2.19
N LYS A 331 -6.48 14.04 3.28
CA LYS A 331 -7.48 15.10 3.36
C LYS A 331 -6.83 16.49 3.28
N SER A 332 -5.72 16.74 3.96
CA SER A 332 -5.01 18.00 3.92
C SER A 332 -4.49 18.34 2.52
N TRP A 333 -3.94 17.35 1.80
CA TRP A 333 -3.48 17.53 0.42
C TRP A 333 -4.61 17.67 -0.61
N SER A 334 -5.82 17.20 -0.29
CA SER A 334 -6.98 17.33 -1.19
C SER A 334 -7.62 18.72 -1.12
N SER A 335 -7.31 19.49 -0.09
CA SER A 335 -7.77 20.87 0.10
C SER A 335 -6.82 21.93 -0.49
N GLU A 336 -5.65 21.52 -0.94
CA GLU A 336 -4.69 22.29 -1.78
C GLU A 336 -4.94 22.05 -3.28
#